data_ddf7839c2ce290d050bea5faf9d46a82
#
_entry.id   ddf7839c2ce290d050bea5faf9d46a82
#
_cell.length_a   1.000
_cell.length_b   1.000
_cell.length_c   1.000
_cell.angle_alpha   90.00
_cell.angle_beta   90.00
_cell.angle_gamma   90.00
#
_symmetry.space_group_name_H-M   'P 1'
#
loop_
_entity.id
_entity.type
_entity.pdbx_description
1 polymer ?
#
loop_
_entity_poly.entity_id
_entity_poly.type
_entity_poly.pdbx_seq_one_letter_code
_entity_poly.pdbx_strand_id
1 'polypeptide(L)'
;MEQSNGYETLAGKRLLVLGGTHASLDTVKTAISMGIHVTVTDDAPVSKRVAKQIAHSVAEVSTNDIDGLVDLIKKEKIDGVFCGPSEFNIQNTIRVCKAAGLPCYTTEEIWNRCADKTSLKQYCRKHGVSTSEEYPVSVFLTEGADEDVKYPVAIKPADGCSSKGITVCYDRASVLSAVEKAEKVSASGRVFIERYVDNGGRIFNIRYLINDGEICPYLAIDTFISDPINKERLISAFSRYPSDLYGQYMATADADVRKMLRDMGMKNGTVFIQTLPLDGKFYCMDMGYRLSGGLFYKLTEPLMGINDMKMMIRYALGGVMCTPDEIERIGRAKDLYFAQLTTPIEAGEIAEIRGITALKQDPTVIDVLQYYREGDCVSQSVIGTLGQHFSRVSIISEDKDELYRSVRRAIDTISVIDTEGNEMYLQRFDLGRIGV
;
A
#
# COMPACT_ATOMS: atom_id res chain seq x y z
N MET A 1 32.46 -3.95 17.33
CA MET A 1 31.69 -5.20 17.28
C MET A 1 30.42 -4.86 16.54
N GLU A 2 30.34 -5.25 15.28
CA GLU A 2 29.09 -5.17 14.53
C GLU A 2 28.08 -6.06 15.25
N GLN A 3 27.06 -5.47 15.84
CA GLN A 3 25.96 -6.22 16.45
C GLN A 3 25.23 -6.95 15.34
N SER A 4 25.20 -8.27 15.38
CA SER A 4 24.49 -9.11 14.43
C SER A 4 23.02 -8.70 14.44
N ASN A 5 22.51 -8.25 13.28
CA ASN A 5 21.14 -7.75 13.12
C ASN A 5 20.07 -8.86 13.22
N GLY A 6 20.40 -10.04 13.73
CA GLY A 6 19.49 -11.19 13.86
C GLY A 6 19.08 -11.81 12.52
N TYR A 7 19.66 -11.35 11.40
CA TYR A 7 19.40 -11.90 10.07
C TYR A 7 20.37 -13.01 9.67
N GLU A 8 21.54 -13.08 10.30
CA GLU A 8 22.59 -14.10 10.02
C GLU A 8 22.11 -15.53 10.26
N THR A 9 21.19 -15.74 11.21
CA THR A 9 20.59 -17.05 11.51
C THR A 9 19.60 -17.53 10.47
N LEU A 10 19.26 -16.69 9.46
CA LEU A 10 18.30 -17.01 8.41
C LEU A 10 18.97 -17.55 7.14
N ALA A 11 20.30 -17.47 7.04
CA ALA A 11 21.02 -18.05 5.92
C ALA A 11 20.74 -19.55 5.80
N GLY A 12 20.36 -19.99 4.59
CA GLY A 12 19.99 -21.38 4.31
C GLY A 12 18.54 -21.76 4.64
N LYS A 13 17.77 -20.90 5.33
CA LYS A 13 16.32 -21.09 5.47
C LYS A 13 15.63 -21.04 4.12
N ARG A 14 14.46 -21.68 4.01
CA ARG A 14 13.68 -21.80 2.78
C ARG A 14 12.35 -21.09 2.91
N LEU A 15 12.14 -20.07 2.08
CA LEU A 15 10.91 -19.24 2.05
C LEU A 15 10.09 -19.55 0.81
N LEU A 16 8.80 -19.83 0.97
CA LEU A 16 7.82 -19.85 -0.11
C LEU A 16 7.18 -18.47 -0.26
N VAL A 17 7.30 -17.87 -1.45
CA VAL A 17 6.64 -16.61 -1.77
C VAL A 17 5.42 -16.89 -2.66
N LEU A 18 4.23 -16.46 -2.21
CA LEU A 18 2.99 -16.59 -2.95
C LEU A 18 2.81 -15.42 -3.93
N GLY A 19 2.74 -15.76 -5.22
CA GLY A 19 2.58 -14.82 -6.33
C GLY A 19 3.91 -14.40 -6.97
N GLY A 20 3.94 -14.38 -8.30
CA GLY A 20 5.16 -14.14 -9.11
C GLY A 20 5.20 -12.78 -9.80
N THR A 21 4.27 -11.85 -9.50
CA THR A 21 4.16 -10.55 -10.16
C THR A 21 5.18 -9.52 -9.66
N HIS A 22 5.14 -8.30 -10.20
CA HIS A 22 5.95 -7.16 -9.72
C HIS A 22 5.75 -6.88 -8.22
N ALA A 23 4.56 -7.14 -7.67
CA ALA A 23 4.29 -6.95 -6.24
C ALA A 23 5.18 -7.82 -5.34
N SER A 24 5.61 -8.99 -5.81
CA SER A 24 6.46 -9.92 -5.04
C SER A 24 7.95 -9.77 -5.37
N LEU A 25 8.31 -9.00 -6.41
CA LEU A 25 9.68 -8.90 -6.90
C LEU A 25 10.67 -8.45 -5.80
N ASP A 26 10.30 -7.39 -5.08
CA ASP A 26 11.16 -6.86 -4.01
C ASP A 26 11.21 -7.79 -2.79
N THR A 27 10.12 -8.52 -2.51
CA THR A 27 10.11 -9.56 -1.46
C THR A 27 11.13 -10.64 -1.77
N VAL A 28 11.16 -11.11 -3.02
CA VAL A 28 12.13 -12.13 -3.47
C VAL A 28 13.56 -11.59 -3.40
N LYS A 29 13.81 -10.38 -3.94
CA LYS A 29 15.15 -9.74 -3.86
C LYS A 29 15.62 -9.57 -2.42
N THR A 30 14.75 -9.11 -1.54
CA THR A 30 15.05 -8.90 -0.12
C THR A 30 15.39 -10.23 0.55
N ALA A 31 14.58 -11.27 0.37
CA ALA A 31 14.85 -12.59 0.96
C ALA A 31 16.18 -13.19 0.44
N ILE A 32 16.47 -13.06 -0.85
CA ILE A 32 17.76 -13.50 -1.43
C ILE A 32 18.92 -12.73 -0.79
N SER A 33 18.81 -11.41 -0.61
CA SER A 33 19.86 -10.62 0.04
C SER A 33 20.10 -10.97 1.51
N MET A 34 19.14 -11.66 2.15
CA MET A 34 19.26 -12.20 3.52
C MET A 34 19.84 -13.64 3.54
N GLY A 35 20.30 -14.16 2.40
CA GLY A 35 20.83 -15.53 2.28
C GLY A 35 19.78 -16.64 2.33
N ILE A 36 18.49 -16.30 2.11
CA ILE A 36 17.36 -17.22 2.16
C ILE A 36 17.18 -17.87 0.80
N HIS A 37 16.94 -19.18 0.78
CA HIS A 37 16.54 -19.88 -0.44
C HIS A 37 15.06 -19.62 -0.73
N VAL A 38 14.76 -19.00 -1.87
CA VAL A 38 13.40 -18.57 -2.21
C VAL A 38 12.80 -19.46 -3.30
N THR A 39 11.63 -20.04 -2.99
CA THR A 39 10.73 -20.67 -3.97
C THR A 39 9.57 -19.73 -4.23
N VAL A 40 9.25 -19.44 -5.51
CA VAL A 40 8.09 -18.62 -5.90
C VAL A 40 7.05 -19.49 -6.57
N THR A 41 5.78 -19.36 -6.17
CA THR A 41 4.67 -20.09 -6.78
C THR A 41 3.51 -19.21 -7.18
N ASP A 42 2.94 -19.48 -8.31
CA ASP A 42 1.60 -19.13 -8.80
C ASP A 42 1.26 -20.00 -10.02
N ASP A 43 0.04 -19.86 -10.57
CA ASP A 43 -0.47 -20.63 -11.69
C ASP A 43 0.09 -20.29 -13.07
N ALA A 44 0.89 -19.21 -13.18
CA ALA A 44 1.41 -18.77 -14.46
C ALA A 44 2.88 -19.22 -14.69
N PRO A 45 3.30 -19.42 -15.94
CA PRO A 45 4.66 -19.84 -16.27
C PRO A 45 5.69 -18.76 -15.96
N VAL A 46 6.94 -19.17 -15.75
CA VAL A 46 8.09 -18.30 -15.42
C VAL A 46 8.22 -17.11 -16.37
N SER A 47 8.00 -17.31 -17.68
CA SER A 47 8.11 -16.26 -18.69
C SER A 47 7.18 -15.06 -18.48
N LYS A 48 6.06 -15.28 -17.77
CA LYS A 48 5.04 -14.25 -17.47
C LYS A 48 5.14 -13.67 -16.05
N ARG A 49 6.14 -14.08 -15.26
CA ARG A 49 6.25 -13.73 -13.84
C ARG A 49 7.65 -13.29 -13.45
N VAL A 50 7.82 -11.98 -13.30
CA VAL A 50 9.14 -11.37 -13.05
C VAL A 50 9.79 -11.84 -11.75
N ALA A 51 9.02 -12.13 -10.70
CA ALA A 51 9.55 -12.63 -9.44
C ALA A 51 10.01 -14.09 -9.54
N LYS A 52 9.36 -14.92 -10.39
CA LYS A 52 9.83 -16.29 -10.69
C LYS A 52 11.16 -16.31 -11.42
N GLN A 53 11.43 -15.30 -12.25
CA GLN A 53 12.66 -15.24 -13.08
C GLN A 53 13.93 -15.06 -12.25
N ILE A 54 13.80 -14.55 -11.02
CA ILE A 54 14.95 -14.29 -10.12
C ILE A 54 14.97 -15.23 -8.91
N ALA A 55 13.97 -16.09 -8.74
CA ALA A 55 13.88 -17.03 -7.61
C ALA A 55 14.89 -18.18 -7.75
N HIS A 56 15.28 -18.80 -6.64
CA HIS A 56 16.12 -20.00 -6.65
C HIS A 56 15.36 -21.24 -7.17
N SER A 57 14.07 -21.33 -6.85
CA SER A 57 13.18 -22.39 -7.28
C SER A 57 11.81 -21.82 -7.66
N VAL A 58 11.09 -22.51 -8.53
CA VAL A 58 9.76 -22.12 -8.99
C VAL A 58 8.80 -23.30 -8.96
N ALA A 59 7.52 -23.00 -8.68
CA ALA A 59 6.44 -23.97 -8.78
C ALA A 59 5.25 -23.36 -9.55
N GLU A 60 4.42 -24.21 -10.15
CA GLU A 60 3.18 -23.82 -10.83
C GLU A 60 1.95 -24.33 -10.05
N VAL A 61 1.99 -24.10 -8.72
CA VAL A 61 0.86 -24.37 -7.82
C VAL A 61 0.11 -23.06 -7.63
N SER A 62 -1.18 -23.06 -7.87
CA SER A 62 -2.05 -21.90 -7.65
C SER A 62 -1.98 -21.45 -6.20
N THR A 63 -1.94 -20.15 -5.97
CA THR A 63 -1.96 -19.59 -4.60
C THR A 63 -3.27 -19.86 -3.86
N ASN A 64 -4.32 -20.31 -4.55
CA ASN A 64 -5.60 -20.73 -3.97
C ASN A 64 -5.68 -22.23 -3.65
N ASP A 65 -4.74 -23.04 -4.15
CA ASP A 65 -4.67 -24.48 -3.90
C ASP A 65 -3.91 -24.76 -2.59
N ILE A 66 -4.63 -24.69 -1.48
CA ILE A 66 -4.04 -24.83 -0.14
C ILE A 66 -3.41 -26.21 0.05
N ASP A 67 -4.06 -27.28 -0.41
CA ASP A 67 -3.54 -28.66 -0.27
C ASP A 67 -2.26 -28.85 -1.10
N GLY A 68 -2.26 -28.40 -2.36
CA GLY A 68 -1.08 -28.40 -3.22
C GLY A 68 0.08 -27.57 -2.66
N LEU A 69 -0.21 -26.43 -2.02
CA LEU A 69 0.79 -25.63 -1.33
C LEU A 69 1.38 -26.32 -0.10
N VAL A 70 0.55 -27.03 0.69
CA VAL A 70 1.02 -27.83 1.84
C VAL A 70 1.93 -28.96 1.39
N ASP A 71 1.59 -29.64 0.29
CA ASP A 71 2.44 -30.69 -0.28
C ASP A 71 3.76 -30.14 -0.83
N LEU A 72 3.73 -28.97 -1.47
CA LEU A 72 4.93 -28.27 -1.92
C LEU A 72 5.83 -27.89 -0.72
N ILE A 73 5.25 -27.38 0.37
CA ILE A 73 5.96 -27.03 1.62
C ILE A 73 6.70 -28.25 2.18
N LYS A 74 6.02 -29.40 2.27
CA LYS A 74 6.62 -30.66 2.77
C LYS A 74 7.74 -31.14 1.85
N LYS A 75 7.47 -31.20 0.54
CA LYS A 75 8.41 -31.66 -0.49
C LYS A 75 9.70 -30.83 -0.51
N GLU A 76 9.55 -29.51 -0.51
CA GLU A 76 10.64 -28.55 -0.62
C GLU A 76 11.27 -28.21 0.75
N LYS A 77 10.72 -28.72 1.86
CA LYS A 77 11.15 -28.42 3.25
C LYS A 77 11.16 -26.92 3.51
N ILE A 78 10.06 -26.26 3.20
CA ILE A 78 9.89 -24.82 3.39
C ILE A 78 9.77 -24.49 4.88
N ASP A 79 10.52 -23.50 5.36
CA ASP A 79 10.52 -23.04 6.75
C ASP A 79 9.48 -21.96 7.03
N GLY A 80 9.01 -21.23 6.00
CA GLY A 80 8.03 -20.15 6.15
C GLY A 80 7.39 -19.76 4.83
N VAL A 81 6.23 -19.07 4.93
CA VAL A 81 5.48 -18.58 3.77
C VAL A 81 5.23 -17.08 3.92
N PHE A 82 5.44 -16.32 2.84
CA PHE A 82 5.18 -14.89 2.81
C PHE A 82 4.67 -14.45 1.43
N CYS A 83 3.86 -13.39 1.37
CA CYS A 83 3.34 -12.85 0.11
C CYS A 83 3.71 -11.38 -0.14
N GLY A 84 4.55 -10.79 0.74
CA GLY A 84 4.89 -9.37 0.66
C GLY A 84 3.65 -8.46 0.78
N PRO A 85 3.55 -7.38 0.00
CA PRO A 85 2.44 -6.44 0.06
C PRO A 85 1.18 -6.90 -0.71
N SER A 86 1.12 -8.14 -1.19
CA SER A 86 0.00 -8.66 -1.99
C SER A 86 -1.23 -8.93 -1.14
N GLU A 87 -2.21 -8.03 -1.16
CA GLU A 87 -3.48 -8.18 -0.43
C GLU A 87 -4.23 -9.45 -0.82
N PHE A 88 -4.27 -9.77 -2.12
CA PHE A 88 -4.91 -10.98 -2.64
C PHE A 88 -4.35 -12.26 -2.00
N ASN A 89 -3.04 -12.32 -1.77
CA ASN A 89 -2.40 -13.54 -1.28
C ASN A 89 -2.34 -13.64 0.25
N ILE A 90 -2.74 -12.61 1.02
CA ILE A 90 -2.65 -12.68 2.48
C ILE A 90 -3.57 -13.73 3.06
N GLN A 91 -4.82 -13.81 2.62
CA GLN A 91 -5.75 -14.85 3.11
C GLN A 91 -5.22 -16.24 2.80
N ASN A 92 -4.67 -16.46 1.62
CA ASN A 92 -4.07 -17.75 1.25
C ASN A 92 -2.81 -18.03 2.08
N THR A 93 -1.98 -17.02 2.35
CA THR A 93 -0.83 -17.15 3.27
C THR A 93 -1.28 -17.58 4.68
N ILE A 94 -2.33 -16.96 5.23
CA ILE A 94 -2.87 -17.32 6.54
C ILE A 94 -3.35 -18.78 6.56
N ARG A 95 -4.11 -19.19 5.52
CA ARG A 95 -4.68 -20.54 5.42
C ARG A 95 -3.59 -21.60 5.28
N VAL A 96 -2.63 -21.37 4.39
CA VAL A 96 -1.55 -22.34 4.17
C VAL A 96 -0.61 -22.42 5.38
N CYS A 97 -0.29 -21.29 6.03
CA CYS A 97 0.50 -21.34 7.27
C CYS A 97 -0.20 -22.11 8.37
N LYS A 98 -1.52 -21.89 8.56
CA LYS A 98 -2.33 -22.64 9.52
C LYS A 98 -2.33 -24.15 9.22
N ALA A 99 -2.53 -24.53 7.94
CA ALA A 99 -2.57 -25.93 7.52
C ALA A 99 -1.21 -26.63 7.63
N ALA A 100 -0.11 -25.92 7.36
CA ALA A 100 1.24 -26.45 7.44
C ALA A 100 1.90 -26.32 8.83
N GLY A 101 1.27 -25.67 9.80
CA GLY A 101 1.84 -25.41 11.12
C GLY A 101 3.00 -24.42 11.10
N LEU A 102 3.04 -23.48 10.15
CA LEU A 102 4.08 -22.48 9.98
C LEU A 102 3.71 -21.14 10.65
N PRO A 103 4.69 -20.32 11.03
CA PRO A 103 4.45 -19.01 11.60
C PRO A 103 3.65 -18.09 10.66
N CYS A 104 2.67 -17.36 11.22
CA CYS A 104 1.96 -16.30 10.54
C CYS A 104 1.71 -15.14 11.51
N TYR A 105 1.91 -13.90 11.08
CA TYR A 105 1.75 -12.73 11.93
C TYR A 105 0.30 -12.40 12.27
N THR A 106 -0.66 -13.00 11.56
CA THR A 106 -2.09 -12.78 11.76
C THR A 106 -2.91 -14.06 11.58
N THR A 107 -4.21 -13.98 11.89
CA THR A 107 -5.22 -15.04 11.68
C THR A 107 -6.32 -14.53 10.75
N GLU A 108 -7.14 -15.45 10.19
CA GLU A 108 -8.30 -15.06 9.37
C GLU A 108 -9.26 -14.14 10.12
N GLU A 109 -9.47 -14.40 11.41
CA GLU A 109 -10.35 -13.59 12.25
C GLU A 109 -9.84 -12.15 12.39
N ILE A 110 -8.56 -11.97 12.75
CA ILE A 110 -7.95 -10.66 12.89
C ILE A 110 -7.89 -9.95 11.55
N TRP A 111 -7.50 -10.67 10.48
CA TRP A 111 -7.47 -10.11 9.13
C TRP A 111 -8.84 -9.58 8.69
N ASN A 112 -9.91 -10.36 8.91
CA ASN A 112 -11.27 -9.96 8.51
C ASN A 112 -11.77 -8.72 9.28
N ARG A 113 -11.34 -8.53 10.55
CA ARG A 113 -11.64 -7.31 11.32
C ARG A 113 -11.07 -6.05 10.67
N CYS A 114 -9.92 -6.18 10.00
CA CYS A 114 -9.23 -5.06 9.34
C CYS A 114 -9.71 -4.84 7.91
N ALA A 115 -9.88 -5.91 7.15
CA ALA A 115 -10.14 -5.86 5.71
C ALA A 115 -11.60 -5.50 5.38
N ASP A 116 -12.55 -5.87 6.25
CA ASP A 116 -13.95 -5.48 6.09
C ASP A 116 -14.18 -4.05 6.57
N LYS A 117 -14.55 -3.15 5.65
CA LYS A 117 -14.74 -1.72 5.93
C LYS A 117 -15.82 -1.45 6.99
N THR A 118 -16.88 -2.27 7.03
CA THR A 118 -17.94 -2.15 8.03
C THR A 118 -17.39 -2.48 9.43
N SER A 119 -16.64 -3.58 9.53
CA SER A 119 -15.97 -3.97 10.77
C SER A 119 -14.97 -2.91 11.22
N LEU A 120 -14.10 -2.44 10.34
CA LEU A 120 -13.13 -1.38 10.64
C LEU A 120 -13.81 -0.16 11.25
N LYS A 121 -14.88 0.33 10.62
CA LYS A 121 -15.60 1.50 11.11
C LYS A 121 -16.32 1.27 12.43
N GLN A 122 -16.81 0.04 12.70
CA GLN A 122 -17.35 -0.31 14.02
C GLN A 122 -16.26 -0.21 15.10
N TYR A 123 -15.05 -0.73 14.83
CA TYR A 123 -13.92 -0.60 15.74
C TYR A 123 -13.49 0.86 15.91
N CYS A 124 -13.46 1.66 14.85
CA CYS A 124 -13.17 3.09 14.93
C CYS A 124 -14.16 3.79 15.88
N ARG A 125 -15.47 3.61 15.67
CA ARG A 125 -16.51 4.21 16.52
C ARG A 125 -16.41 3.77 17.98
N LYS A 126 -16.16 2.47 18.21
CA LYS A 126 -16.00 1.91 19.57
C LYS A 126 -14.86 2.59 20.34
N HIS A 127 -13.81 2.98 19.65
CA HIS A 127 -12.59 3.55 20.26
C HIS A 127 -12.43 5.05 20.07
N GLY A 128 -13.44 5.77 19.55
CA GLY A 128 -13.37 7.22 19.36
C GLY A 128 -12.51 7.67 18.18
N VAL A 129 -12.06 6.73 17.33
CA VAL A 129 -11.34 7.06 16.08
C VAL A 129 -12.32 7.67 15.08
N SER A 130 -12.02 8.87 14.59
CA SER A 130 -12.90 9.57 13.66
C SER A 130 -13.08 8.80 12.33
N THR A 131 -14.33 8.73 11.87
CA THR A 131 -14.70 8.18 10.55
C THR A 131 -15.66 9.12 9.84
N SER A 132 -15.75 9.02 8.51
CA SER A 132 -16.78 9.71 7.75
C SER A 132 -18.17 9.23 8.15
N GLU A 133 -19.13 10.14 8.13
CA GLU A 133 -20.54 9.82 8.33
C GLU A 133 -21.06 8.91 7.24
N GLU A 134 -21.80 7.87 7.61
CA GLU A 134 -22.29 6.85 6.68
C GLU A 134 -23.78 7.00 6.45
N TYR A 135 -24.22 6.73 5.23
CA TYR A 135 -25.62 6.80 4.85
C TYR A 135 -26.08 5.45 4.26
N PRO A 136 -27.21 4.89 4.72
CA PRO A 136 -27.75 3.69 4.12
C PRO A 136 -28.31 3.99 2.72
N VAL A 137 -28.21 3.06 1.80
CA VAL A 137 -28.74 3.21 0.41
C VAL A 137 -30.23 3.58 0.42
N SER A 138 -31.01 3.06 1.38
CA SER A 138 -32.45 3.34 1.52
C SER A 138 -32.80 4.82 1.64
N VAL A 139 -31.90 5.65 2.19
CA VAL A 139 -32.09 7.11 2.27
C VAL A 139 -32.23 7.73 0.89
N PHE A 140 -31.53 7.19 -0.11
CA PHE A 140 -31.55 7.72 -1.49
C PHE A 140 -32.67 7.12 -2.34
N LEU A 141 -33.29 6.02 -1.90
CA LEU A 141 -34.44 5.40 -2.59
C LEU A 141 -35.77 6.11 -2.31
N THR A 142 -35.88 6.79 -1.17
CA THR A 142 -37.10 7.49 -0.75
C THR A 142 -36.95 8.99 -1.00
N GLU A 143 -37.91 9.60 -1.69
CA GLU A 143 -37.89 11.03 -1.97
C GLU A 143 -37.99 11.84 -0.66
N GLY A 144 -37.14 12.85 -0.51
CA GLY A 144 -37.07 13.69 0.71
C GLY A 144 -36.40 13.05 1.92
N ALA A 145 -36.02 11.77 1.88
CA ALA A 145 -35.31 11.14 3.00
C ALA A 145 -33.81 11.53 3.08
N ASP A 146 -33.29 12.19 2.05
CA ASP A 146 -31.89 12.63 1.96
C ASP A 146 -31.66 14.10 2.38
N GLU A 147 -32.65 14.73 3.04
CA GLU A 147 -32.53 16.14 3.50
C GLU A 147 -31.37 16.37 4.48
N ASP A 148 -31.05 15.37 5.32
CA ASP A 148 -29.95 15.43 6.27
C ASP A 148 -28.60 14.98 5.70
N VAL A 149 -28.56 14.54 4.43
CA VAL A 149 -27.32 14.07 3.78
C VAL A 149 -26.40 15.25 3.49
N LYS A 150 -25.17 15.16 3.98
CA LYS A 150 -24.13 16.15 3.73
C LYS A 150 -23.37 15.82 2.44
N TYR A 151 -23.83 16.38 1.32
CA TYR A 151 -23.11 16.25 0.06
C TYR A 151 -21.79 17.06 0.05
N PRO A 152 -20.78 16.63 -0.77
CA PRO A 152 -20.77 15.45 -1.60
C PRO A 152 -20.64 14.14 -0.81
N VAL A 153 -21.10 13.03 -1.41
CA VAL A 153 -20.93 11.68 -0.85
C VAL A 153 -20.08 10.81 -1.77
N ALA A 154 -19.33 9.90 -1.16
CA ALA A 154 -18.54 8.90 -1.89
C ALA A 154 -19.24 7.54 -1.84
N ILE A 155 -19.48 6.96 -3.00
CA ILE A 155 -20.02 5.62 -3.16
C ILE A 155 -18.87 4.67 -3.44
N LYS A 156 -18.79 3.55 -2.70
CA LYS A 156 -17.69 2.59 -2.78
C LYS A 156 -18.21 1.15 -2.73
N PRO A 157 -17.61 0.21 -3.49
CA PRO A 157 -17.79 -1.22 -3.20
C PRO A 157 -17.31 -1.54 -1.79
N ALA A 158 -18.08 -2.33 -1.02
CA ALA A 158 -17.71 -2.64 0.37
C ALA A 158 -16.42 -3.45 0.50
N ASP A 159 -16.10 -4.26 -0.51
CA ASP A 159 -14.97 -5.16 -0.63
C ASP A 159 -13.99 -4.75 -1.76
N GLY A 160 -14.09 -3.50 -2.24
CA GLY A 160 -13.20 -2.96 -3.26
C GLY A 160 -11.85 -2.49 -2.71
N CYS A 161 -10.79 -2.62 -3.50
CA CYS A 161 -9.45 -2.10 -3.23
C CYS A 161 -8.96 -1.22 -4.39
N SER A 162 -7.86 -0.48 -4.17
CA SER A 162 -7.16 0.31 -5.20
C SER A 162 -8.03 1.35 -5.90
N SER A 163 -8.97 1.97 -5.18
CA SER A 163 -9.92 3.01 -5.66
C SER A 163 -10.90 2.55 -6.76
N LYS A 164 -10.94 1.26 -7.07
CA LYS A 164 -11.81 0.73 -8.12
C LYS A 164 -13.29 0.84 -7.72
N GLY A 165 -14.09 1.45 -8.60
CA GLY A 165 -15.55 1.59 -8.43
C GLY A 165 -15.96 2.69 -7.44
N ILE A 166 -15.05 3.59 -7.04
CA ILE A 166 -15.40 4.76 -6.23
C ILE A 166 -15.97 5.85 -7.14
N THR A 167 -17.10 6.45 -6.71
CA THR A 167 -17.71 7.60 -7.39
C THR A 167 -18.07 8.66 -6.35
N VAL A 168 -17.75 9.93 -6.61
CA VAL A 168 -18.18 11.07 -5.79
C VAL A 168 -19.42 11.70 -6.39
N CYS A 169 -20.48 11.83 -5.60
CA CYS A 169 -21.79 12.33 -6.01
C CYS A 169 -22.13 13.61 -5.26
N TYR A 170 -22.68 14.57 -5.98
CA TYR A 170 -23.02 15.90 -5.46
C TYR A 170 -24.51 16.08 -5.24
N ASP A 171 -25.34 15.15 -5.72
CA ASP A 171 -26.78 15.15 -5.62
C ASP A 171 -27.34 13.72 -5.60
N ARG A 172 -28.61 13.60 -5.23
CA ARG A 172 -29.33 12.32 -5.14
C ARG A 172 -29.41 11.56 -6.46
N ALA A 173 -29.59 12.27 -7.58
CA ALA A 173 -29.77 11.63 -8.87
C ALA A 173 -28.50 10.87 -9.30
N SER A 174 -27.33 11.45 -9.05
CA SER A 174 -26.03 10.82 -9.34
C SER A 174 -25.73 9.64 -8.40
N VAL A 175 -26.24 9.64 -7.15
CA VAL A 175 -26.01 8.56 -6.18
C VAL A 175 -26.61 7.23 -6.68
N LEU A 176 -27.85 7.20 -7.16
CA LEU A 176 -28.49 5.95 -7.57
C LEU A 176 -27.75 5.26 -8.73
N SER A 177 -27.32 6.03 -9.72
CA SER A 177 -26.48 5.50 -10.82
C SER A 177 -25.12 5.00 -10.33
N ALA A 178 -24.52 5.70 -9.36
CA ALA A 178 -23.23 5.30 -8.78
C ALA A 178 -23.34 4.04 -7.91
N VAL A 179 -24.46 3.84 -7.21
CA VAL A 179 -24.76 2.62 -6.45
C VAL A 179 -24.78 1.40 -7.36
N GLU A 180 -25.56 1.45 -8.45
CA GLU A 180 -25.62 0.35 -9.43
C GLU A 180 -24.23 0.00 -10.02
N LYS A 181 -23.41 1.02 -10.26
CA LYS A 181 -22.05 0.87 -10.77
C LYS A 181 -21.14 0.18 -9.75
N ALA A 182 -21.24 0.59 -8.48
CA ALA A 182 -20.45 0.03 -7.38
C ALA A 182 -20.87 -1.41 -7.05
N GLU A 183 -22.17 -1.73 -7.09
CA GLU A 183 -22.69 -3.10 -6.90
C GLU A 183 -22.13 -4.09 -7.91
N LYS A 184 -22.01 -3.68 -9.19
CA LYS A 184 -21.42 -4.51 -10.25
C LYS A 184 -19.93 -4.80 -10.06
N VAL A 185 -19.22 -3.94 -9.34
CA VAL A 185 -17.79 -4.07 -9.05
C VAL A 185 -17.57 -4.86 -7.75
N SER A 186 -18.48 -4.78 -6.79
CA SER A 186 -18.42 -5.47 -5.52
C SER A 186 -18.62 -6.98 -5.70
N ALA A 187 -17.70 -7.81 -5.17
CA ALA A 187 -17.85 -9.26 -5.18
C ALA A 187 -19.01 -9.73 -4.29
N SER A 188 -19.33 -8.99 -3.23
CA SER A 188 -20.47 -9.27 -2.33
C SER A 188 -21.76 -8.57 -2.74
N GLY A 189 -21.74 -7.70 -3.76
CA GLY A 189 -22.85 -6.83 -4.14
C GLY A 189 -23.14 -5.71 -3.12
N ARG A 190 -22.35 -5.57 -2.07
CA ARG A 190 -22.55 -4.54 -1.04
C ARG A 190 -21.89 -3.23 -1.43
N VAL A 191 -22.59 -2.13 -1.13
CA VAL A 191 -22.14 -0.76 -1.40
C VAL A 191 -22.04 0.03 -0.10
N PHE A 192 -21.08 0.90 -0.05
CA PHE A 192 -20.80 1.81 1.04
C PHE A 192 -20.99 3.24 0.58
N ILE A 193 -21.82 4.02 1.30
CA ILE A 193 -22.04 5.44 1.02
C ILE A 193 -21.61 6.23 2.24
N GLU A 194 -20.72 7.19 2.04
CA GLU A 194 -20.23 8.03 3.13
C GLU A 194 -20.04 9.47 2.69
N ARG A 195 -20.10 10.41 3.64
CA ARG A 195 -19.72 11.78 3.39
C ARG A 195 -18.32 11.84 2.78
N TYR A 196 -18.17 12.52 1.67
CA TYR A 196 -16.86 12.78 1.09
C TYR A 196 -16.14 13.88 1.87
N VAL A 197 -14.94 13.58 2.34
CA VAL A 197 -14.09 14.54 3.06
C VAL A 197 -13.25 15.28 2.03
N ASP A 198 -13.67 16.49 1.68
CA ASP A 198 -12.95 17.35 0.72
C ASP A 198 -11.84 18.13 1.43
N ASN A 199 -10.62 17.64 1.35
CA ASN A 199 -9.44 18.18 1.99
C ASN A 199 -8.31 18.51 1.00
N GLY A 200 -8.66 18.78 -0.27
CA GLY A 200 -7.68 19.05 -1.33
C GLY A 200 -6.91 17.80 -1.78
N GLY A 201 -7.42 16.61 -1.47
CA GLY A 201 -6.83 15.34 -1.88
C GLY A 201 -5.56 14.94 -1.12
N ARG A 202 -5.40 15.42 0.13
CA ARG A 202 -4.32 15.01 1.02
C ARG A 202 -4.74 13.80 1.85
N ILE A 203 -3.91 12.77 1.88
CA ILE A 203 -4.07 11.58 2.71
C ILE A 203 -2.89 11.55 3.69
N PHE A 204 -3.18 11.54 4.98
CA PHE A 204 -2.17 11.29 6.00
C PHE A 204 -2.09 9.80 6.26
N ASN A 205 -0.91 9.22 6.06
CA ASN A 205 -0.63 7.81 6.26
C ASN A 205 0.27 7.62 7.47
N ILE A 206 -0.20 6.89 8.46
CA ILE A 206 0.60 6.49 9.63
C ILE A 206 0.87 4.98 9.58
N ARG A 207 2.07 4.59 10.00
CA ARG A 207 2.46 3.18 10.10
C ARG A 207 2.83 2.83 11.52
N TYR A 208 2.36 1.66 11.93
CA TYR A 208 2.67 1.06 13.21
C TYR A 208 3.40 -0.26 13.02
N LEU A 209 4.47 -0.44 13.76
CA LEU A 209 5.09 -1.72 14.00
C LEU A 209 4.47 -2.31 15.26
N ILE A 210 4.09 -3.57 15.19
CA ILE A 210 3.52 -4.32 16.32
C ILE A 210 4.46 -5.47 16.64
N ASN A 211 4.92 -5.53 17.89
CA ASN A 211 5.82 -6.55 18.39
C ASN A 211 5.32 -7.06 19.73
N ASP A 212 4.87 -8.31 19.78
CA ASP A 212 4.26 -8.96 20.96
C ASP A 212 3.16 -8.13 21.64
N GLY A 213 2.35 -7.43 20.85
CA GLY A 213 1.25 -6.59 21.29
C GLY A 213 1.63 -5.16 21.64
N GLU A 214 2.92 -4.83 21.71
CA GLU A 214 3.38 -3.45 21.79
C GLU A 214 3.29 -2.77 20.44
N ILE A 215 2.67 -1.59 20.39
CA ILE A 215 2.33 -0.86 19.17
C ILE A 215 3.13 0.44 19.12
N CYS A 216 4.05 0.53 18.16
CA CYS A 216 4.94 1.66 17.97
C CYS A 216 4.66 2.35 16.62
N PRO A 217 4.26 3.64 16.60
CA PRO A 217 4.21 4.41 15.37
C PRO A 217 5.65 4.68 14.91
N TYR A 218 5.96 4.39 13.65
CA TYR A 218 7.34 4.53 13.16
C TYR A 218 7.49 5.38 11.91
N LEU A 219 6.43 5.56 11.13
CA LEU A 219 6.50 6.36 9.89
C LEU A 219 5.17 7.04 9.61
N ALA A 220 5.20 8.36 9.42
CA ALA A 220 4.07 9.16 8.98
C ALA A 220 4.41 9.94 7.71
N ILE A 221 3.62 9.78 6.67
CA ILE A 221 3.81 10.43 5.38
C ILE A 221 2.49 11.07 4.89
N ASP A 222 2.61 12.12 4.11
CA ASP A 222 1.50 12.64 3.33
C ASP A 222 1.51 12.03 1.94
N THR A 223 0.34 11.69 1.43
CA THR A 223 0.12 11.32 0.04
C THR A 223 -0.90 12.27 -0.57
N PHE A 224 -0.66 12.71 -1.79
CA PHE A 224 -1.53 13.60 -2.55
C PHE A 224 -2.04 12.88 -3.79
N ILE A 225 -3.34 12.98 -4.06
CA ILE A 225 -3.94 12.42 -5.27
C ILE A 225 -3.59 13.25 -6.51
N SER A 226 -3.64 12.62 -7.69
CA SER A 226 -3.26 13.22 -8.97
C SER A 226 -4.11 14.44 -9.31
N ASP A 227 -5.43 14.31 -9.21
CA ASP A 227 -6.38 15.36 -9.56
C ASP A 227 -7.46 15.49 -8.47
N PRO A 228 -7.32 16.48 -7.55
CA PRO A 228 -8.32 16.71 -6.52
C PRO A 228 -9.58 17.39 -7.06
N ILE A 229 -9.56 17.95 -8.26
CA ILE A 229 -10.68 18.64 -8.89
C ILE A 229 -11.54 17.63 -9.63
N ASN A 230 -10.93 16.78 -10.45
CA ASN A 230 -11.62 15.66 -11.10
C ASN A 230 -11.64 14.46 -10.17
N LYS A 231 -12.69 14.38 -9.33
CA LYS A 231 -12.85 13.34 -8.30
C LYS A 231 -13.18 11.94 -8.84
N GLU A 232 -13.12 11.74 -10.15
CA GLU A 232 -13.24 10.43 -10.78
C GLU A 232 -11.91 9.64 -10.77
N ARG A 233 -10.77 10.30 -10.54
CA ARG A 233 -9.41 9.72 -10.60
C ARG A 233 -8.67 9.92 -9.28
N LEU A 234 -9.09 9.21 -8.24
CA LEU A 234 -8.52 9.30 -6.88
C LEU A 234 -7.26 8.42 -6.72
N ILE A 235 -6.26 8.61 -7.58
CA ILE A 235 -4.99 7.86 -7.53
C ILE A 235 -3.86 8.72 -6.97
N SER A 236 -2.95 8.08 -6.23
CA SER A 236 -1.80 8.78 -5.67
C SER A 236 -0.86 9.30 -6.76
N ALA A 237 -0.38 10.52 -6.62
CA ALA A 237 0.62 11.10 -7.53
C ALA A 237 1.92 11.48 -6.83
N PHE A 238 1.83 11.84 -5.55
CA PHE A 238 2.99 12.30 -4.80
C PHE A 238 2.87 11.92 -3.33
N SER A 239 3.98 11.53 -2.72
CA SER A 239 4.07 11.33 -1.27
C SER A 239 5.32 12.04 -0.72
N ARG A 240 5.23 12.53 0.53
CA ARG A 240 6.36 13.18 1.20
C ARG A 240 6.51 12.73 2.65
N TYR A 241 7.75 12.77 3.15
CA TYR A 241 8.14 12.65 4.54
C TYR A 241 9.12 13.79 4.89
N PRO A 242 9.10 14.34 6.11
CA PRO A 242 8.09 14.10 7.15
C PRO A 242 6.75 14.75 6.84
N SER A 243 5.69 14.23 7.46
CA SER A 243 4.40 14.92 7.49
C SER A 243 4.41 16.00 8.56
N ASP A 244 3.95 17.19 8.21
CA ASP A 244 3.74 18.30 9.15
C ASP A 244 2.55 18.07 10.10
N LEU A 245 1.72 17.06 9.83
CA LEU A 245 0.58 16.67 10.66
C LEU A 245 0.93 15.64 11.75
N TYR A 246 2.17 15.11 11.77
CA TYR A 246 2.53 14.05 12.71
C TYR A 246 2.30 14.43 14.17
N GLY A 247 2.77 15.60 14.60
CA GLY A 247 2.58 16.07 15.98
C GLY A 247 1.11 16.21 16.38
N GLN A 248 0.28 16.74 15.47
CA GLN A 248 -1.16 16.86 15.70
C GLN A 248 -1.83 15.48 15.79
N TYR A 249 -1.47 14.56 14.91
CA TYR A 249 -2.00 13.19 14.95
C TYR A 249 -1.65 12.50 16.28
N MET A 250 -0.40 12.59 16.71
CA MET A 250 0.05 12.00 17.99
C MET A 250 -0.72 12.56 19.20
N ALA A 251 -1.05 13.86 19.17
CA ALA A 251 -1.78 14.53 20.24
C ALA A 251 -3.29 14.20 20.27
N THR A 252 -3.89 13.89 19.10
CA THR A 252 -5.36 13.84 18.98
C THR A 252 -5.95 12.49 18.59
N ALA A 253 -5.18 11.60 17.97
CA ALA A 253 -5.71 10.35 17.39
C ALA A 253 -4.93 9.09 17.78
N ASP A 254 -3.63 9.16 17.97
CA ASP A 254 -2.74 8.00 18.14
C ASP A 254 -3.15 7.09 19.31
N ALA A 255 -3.49 7.67 20.45
CA ALA A 255 -3.85 6.90 21.67
C ALA A 255 -5.08 6.00 21.43
N ASP A 256 -6.09 6.52 20.76
CA ASP A 256 -7.34 5.79 20.48
C ASP A 256 -7.13 4.76 19.37
N VAL A 257 -6.33 5.09 18.37
CA VAL A 257 -5.91 4.13 17.33
C VAL A 257 -5.15 2.96 17.93
N ARG A 258 -4.18 3.19 18.82
CA ARG A 258 -3.46 2.09 19.49
C ARG A 258 -4.37 1.21 20.35
N LYS A 259 -5.37 1.80 21.04
CA LYS A 259 -6.39 1.01 21.76
C LYS A 259 -7.20 0.14 20.81
N MET A 260 -7.61 0.71 19.67
CA MET A 260 -8.35 0.01 18.62
C MET A 260 -7.55 -1.20 18.09
N LEU A 261 -6.28 -1.01 17.73
CA LEU A 261 -5.43 -2.08 17.20
C LEU A 261 -5.23 -3.23 18.22
N ARG A 262 -5.08 -2.90 19.52
CA ARG A 262 -5.02 -3.91 20.58
C ARG A 262 -6.33 -4.70 20.70
N ASP A 263 -7.46 -4.03 20.67
CA ASP A 263 -8.79 -4.66 20.76
C ASP A 263 -9.10 -5.54 19.53
N MET A 264 -8.54 -5.20 18.37
CA MET A 264 -8.57 -6.06 17.19
C MET A 264 -7.72 -7.34 17.35
N GLY A 265 -6.90 -7.44 18.39
CA GLY A 265 -6.09 -8.61 18.70
C GLY A 265 -4.76 -8.70 17.94
N MET A 266 -4.28 -7.59 17.38
CA MET A 266 -3.01 -7.56 16.65
C MET A 266 -1.83 -7.74 17.60
N LYS A 267 -0.92 -8.67 17.30
CA LYS A 267 0.24 -8.98 18.15
C LYS A 267 1.57 -8.75 17.48
N ASN A 268 1.69 -9.03 16.20
CA ASN A 268 2.95 -8.91 15.45
C ASN A 268 2.67 -8.42 14.03
N GLY A 269 3.62 -7.70 13.41
CA GLY A 269 3.52 -7.26 12.02
C GLY A 269 3.52 -5.74 11.85
N THR A 270 3.16 -5.31 10.67
CA THR A 270 3.04 -3.89 10.31
C THR A 270 1.61 -3.53 9.93
N VAL A 271 1.16 -2.37 10.37
CA VAL A 271 -0.14 -1.81 10.03
C VAL A 271 0.08 -0.43 9.42
N PHE A 272 -0.59 -0.13 8.33
CA PHE A 272 -0.76 1.26 7.90
C PHE A 272 -2.23 1.67 8.03
N ILE A 273 -2.44 2.92 8.41
CA ILE A 273 -3.75 3.54 8.46
C ILE A 273 -3.72 4.78 7.59
N GLN A 274 -4.69 4.89 6.68
CA GLN A 274 -4.90 6.03 5.82
C GLN A 274 -6.04 6.87 6.38
N THR A 275 -5.77 8.15 6.58
CA THR A 275 -6.75 9.08 7.11
C THR A 275 -6.88 10.31 6.22
N LEU A 276 -8.05 10.93 6.24
CA LEU A 276 -8.32 12.21 5.59
C LEU A 276 -8.30 13.30 6.68
N PRO A 277 -7.22 14.12 6.74
CA PRO A 277 -7.14 15.21 7.70
C PRO A 277 -8.08 16.36 7.28
N LEU A 278 -8.96 16.78 8.18
CA LEU A 278 -9.83 17.94 8.00
C LEU A 278 -10.23 18.49 9.38
N ASP A 279 -10.18 19.81 9.55
CA ASP A 279 -10.63 20.53 10.75
C ASP A 279 -10.06 19.96 12.06
N GLY A 280 -8.78 19.62 12.06
CA GLY A 280 -8.08 19.07 13.22
C GLY A 280 -8.35 17.60 13.52
N LYS A 281 -9.19 16.92 12.74
CA LYS A 281 -9.51 15.50 12.85
C LYS A 281 -8.85 14.68 11.76
N PHE A 282 -8.65 13.39 12.04
CA PHE A 282 -8.10 12.41 11.11
C PHE A 282 -9.16 11.33 10.85
N TYR A 283 -9.90 11.47 9.76
CA TYR A 283 -10.97 10.52 9.42
C TYR A 283 -10.39 9.25 8.82
N CYS A 284 -10.46 8.14 9.55
CA CYS A 284 -9.99 6.84 9.09
C CYS A 284 -10.74 6.42 7.83
N MET A 285 -10.00 6.25 6.74
CA MET A 285 -10.52 5.88 5.43
C MET A 285 -10.28 4.41 5.12
N ASP A 286 -9.08 3.93 5.44
CA ASP A 286 -8.62 2.58 5.12
C ASP A 286 -7.51 2.13 6.07
N MET A 287 -7.38 0.82 6.23
CA MET A 287 -6.34 0.20 7.04
C MET A 287 -5.85 -1.08 6.38
N GLY A 288 -4.53 -1.30 6.39
CA GLY A 288 -3.97 -2.56 5.94
C GLY A 288 -3.05 -3.17 7.00
N TYR A 289 -3.40 -4.37 7.47
CA TYR A 289 -2.55 -5.15 8.37
C TYR A 289 -1.53 -5.96 7.57
N ARG A 290 -0.63 -5.28 6.91
CA ARG A 290 0.38 -5.81 5.99
C ARG A 290 1.41 -4.74 5.62
N LEU A 291 2.45 -5.15 4.91
CA LEU A 291 3.31 -4.19 4.21
C LEU A 291 2.51 -3.36 3.21
N SER A 292 2.81 -2.09 3.14
CA SER A 292 2.22 -1.19 2.17
C SER A 292 2.82 -1.39 0.78
N GLY A 293 1.98 -1.41 -0.25
CA GLY A 293 2.41 -1.40 -1.65
C GLY A 293 3.18 -0.14 -2.09
N GLY A 294 3.29 0.86 -1.20
CA GLY A 294 4.09 2.08 -1.43
C GLY A 294 5.61 1.88 -1.34
N LEU A 295 6.10 0.68 -0.98
CA LEU A 295 7.53 0.32 -0.89
C LEU A 295 8.32 1.20 0.12
N PHE A 296 7.68 1.66 1.17
CA PHE A 296 8.29 2.60 2.13
C PHE A 296 9.36 1.98 3.03
N TYR A 297 9.54 0.66 3.03
CA TYR A 297 10.73 0.01 3.59
C TYR A 297 12.04 0.52 2.95
N LYS A 298 11.98 1.06 1.72
CA LYS A 298 13.11 1.73 1.07
C LYS A 298 13.46 3.07 1.72
N LEU A 299 12.50 3.70 2.41
CA LEU A 299 12.71 4.89 3.22
C LEU A 299 13.17 4.53 4.65
N THR A 300 12.56 3.52 5.27
CA THR A 300 12.84 3.23 6.69
C THR A 300 14.27 2.77 6.92
N GLU A 301 14.89 2.11 5.95
CA GLU A 301 16.29 1.66 6.04
C GLU A 301 17.29 2.83 6.10
N PRO A 302 17.32 3.80 5.17
CA PRO A 302 18.17 4.98 5.28
C PRO A 302 17.77 5.92 6.42
N LEU A 303 16.48 6.02 6.77
CA LEU A 303 15.98 6.92 7.79
C LEU A 303 16.36 6.48 9.21
N MET A 304 16.20 5.21 9.54
CA MET A 304 16.34 4.68 10.89
C MET A 304 17.06 3.33 10.99
N GLY A 305 17.61 2.83 9.90
CA GLY A 305 18.39 1.58 9.88
C GLY A 305 17.54 0.32 10.11
N ILE A 306 16.22 0.40 9.90
CA ILE A 306 15.32 -0.76 9.95
C ILE A 306 14.66 -0.98 8.57
N ASN A 307 14.30 -2.23 8.31
CA ASN A 307 13.60 -2.60 7.10
C ASN A 307 12.44 -3.53 7.46
N ASP A 308 11.21 -2.99 7.42
CA ASP A 308 10.00 -3.71 7.80
C ASP A 308 9.71 -4.93 6.91
N MET A 309 10.17 -4.94 5.65
CA MET A 309 10.13 -6.13 4.79
C MET A 309 11.03 -7.25 5.34
N LYS A 310 12.28 -6.92 5.71
CA LYS A 310 13.21 -7.89 6.32
C LYS A 310 12.68 -8.43 7.64
N MET A 311 12.07 -7.57 8.45
CA MET A 311 11.46 -7.94 9.74
C MET A 311 10.30 -8.92 9.55
N MET A 312 9.41 -8.65 8.60
CA MET A 312 8.28 -9.54 8.28
C MET A 312 8.75 -10.89 7.71
N ILE A 313 9.77 -10.90 6.86
CA ILE A 313 10.39 -12.14 6.34
C ILE A 313 11.01 -12.94 7.50
N ARG A 314 11.75 -12.30 8.40
CA ARG A 314 12.33 -12.94 9.59
C ARG A 314 11.23 -13.59 10.43
N TYR A 315 10.13 -12.89 10.68
CA TYR A 315 9.02 -13.42 11.45
C TYR A 315 8.36 -14.64 10.76
N ALA A 316 8.15 -14.57 9.45
CA ALA A 316 7.61 -15.68 8.67
C ALA A 316 8.48 -16.96 8.74
N LEU A 317 9.77 -16.81 9.02
CA LEU A 317 10.75 -17.91 9.20
C LEU A 317 10.94 -18.32 10.67
N GLY A 318 10.05 -17.87 11.57
CA GLY A 318 10.06 -18.24 13.00
C GLY A 318 10.97 -17.39 13.88
N GLY A 319 11.55 -16.29 13.37
CA GLY A 319 12.28 -15.31 14.17
C GLY A 319 11.37 -14.28 14.84
N VAL A 320 11.96 -13.37 15.61
CA VAL A 320 11.24 -12.28 16.27
C VAL A 320 10.80 -11.22 15.26
N MET A 321 9.68 -10.54 15.51
CA MET A 321 9.22 -9.45 14.65
C MET A 321 10.20 -8.27 14.72
N CYS A 322 10.57 -7.84 15.92
CA CYS A 322 11.48 -6.74 16.15
C CYS A 322 12.46 -7.06 17.27
N THR A 323 13.73 -6.67 17.11
CA THR A 323 14.73 -6.75 18.18
C THR A 323 14.69 -5.47 19.03
N PRO A 324 15.21 -5.50 20.29
CA PRO A 324 15.31 -4.28 21.11
C PRO A 324 16.10 -3.15 20.44
N ASP A 325 17.16 -3.48 19.71
CA ASP A 325 17.98 -2.52 18.96
C ASP A 325 17.19 -1.86 17.82
N GLU A 326 16.39 -2.63 17.09
CA GLU A 326 15.51 -2.07 16.04
C GLU A 326 14.44 -1.13 16.61
N ILE A 327 13.88 -1.43 17.80
CA ILE A 327 12.95 -0.55 18.49
C ILE A 327 13.64 0.76 18.90
N GLU A 328 14.87 0.68 19.42
CA GLU A 328 15.64 1.86 19.81
C GLU A 328 15.95 2.76 18.59
N ARG A 329 16.28 2.16 17.46
CA ARG A 329 16.53 2.89 16.19
C ARG A 329 15.32 3.65 15.67
N ILE A 330 14.09 3.13 15.85
CA ILE A 330 12.87 3.85 15.50
C ILE A 330 12.80 5.20 16.22
N GLY A 331 13.21 5.25 17.50
CA GLY A 331 13.27 6.49 18.28
C GLY A 331 14.39 7.47 17.88
N ARG A 332 15.32 7.04 17.00
CA ARG A 332 16.52 7.80 16.58
C ARG A 332 16.57 8.02 15.07
N ALA A 333 15.41 8.26 14.44
CA ALA A 333 15.36 8.57 13.03
C ALA A 333 16.24 9.78 12.68
N LYS A 334 16.93 9.70 11.54
CA LYS A 334 17.77 10.79 11.03
C LYS A 334 16.90 11.93 10.51
N ASP A 335 17.45 13.13 10.46
CA ASP A 335 16.85 14.28 9.77
C ASP A 335 16.99 14.07 8.25
N LEU A 336 15.99 13.44 7.67
CA LEU A 336 15.92 13.16 6.24
C LEU A 336 14.58 13.60 5.68
N TYR A 337 14.60 14.05 4.45
CA TYR A 337 13.42 14.33 3.64
C TYR A 337 13.28 13.28 2.55
N PHE A 338 12.06 12.88 2.30
CA PHE A 338 11.74 11.90 1.27
C PHE A 338 10.56 12.38 0.43
N ALA A 339 10.63 12.10 -0.86
CA ALA A 339 9.52 12.24 -1.78
C ALA A 339 9.38 10.97 -2.63
N GLN A 340 8.16 10.62 -2.94
CA GLN A 340 7.85 9.57 -3.91
C GLN A 340 6.90 10.16 -4.96
N LEU A 341 7.39 10.26 -6.18
CA LEU A 341 6.62 10.67 -7.35
C LEU A 341 6.05 9.44 -8.03
N THR A 342 4.76 9.42 -8.29
CA THR A 342 4.11 8.43 -9.16
C THR A 342 3.64 9.12 -10.43
N THR A 343 3.78 8.42 -11.56
CA THR A 343 3.49 8.95 -12.89
C THR A 343 2.26 8.25 -13.46
N PRO A 344 1.03 8.76 -13.25
CA PRO A 344 -0.14 8.20 -13.90
C PRO A 344 -0.15 8.60 -15.38
N ILE A 345 -0.45 7.62 -16.25
CA ILE A 345 -0.49 7.83 -17.71
C ILE A 345 -1.85 7.46 -18.29
N GLU A 346 -2.18 8.01 -19.44
CA GLU A 346 -3.40 7.70 -20.20
C GLU A 346 -3.33 6.29 -20.81
N ALA A 347 -4.50 5.77 -21.23
CA ALA A 347 -4.56 4.51 -21.98
C ALA A 347 -4.01 4.70 -23.39
N GLY A 348 -3.33 3.69 -23.90
CA GLY A 348 -2.74 3.71 -25.23
C GLY A 348 -1.50 2.79 -25.31
N GLU A 349 -0.93 2.68 -26.49
CA GLU A 349 0.32 1.95 -26.73
C GLU A 349 1.51 2.90 -26.56
N ILE A 350 2.50 2.47 -25.77
CA ILE A 350 3.70 3.26 -25.46
C ILE A 350 4.70 3.08 -26.59
N ALA A 351 5.00 4.16 -27.31
CA ALA A 351 6.02 4.16 -28.37
C ALA A 351 7.42 4.50 -27.85
N GLU A 352 7.50 5.48 -26.92
CA GLU A 352 8.80 5.95 -26.43
C GLU A 352 8.73 6.34 -24.95
N ILE A 353 9.81 6.03 -24.23
CA ILE A 353 9.99 6.40 -22.80
C ILE A 353 11.29 7.18 -22.66
N ARG A 354 11.21 8.40 -22.10
CA ARG A 354 12.36 9.27 -21.86
C ARG A 354 12.56 9.52 -20.37
N GLY A 355 13.81 9.82 -19.99
CA GLY A 355 14.19 10.35 -18.68
C GLY A 355 14.53 9.31 -17.61
N ILE A 356 14.08 8.07 -17.70
CA ILE A 356 14.29 7.04 -16.67
C ILE A 356 15.78 6.76 -16.40
N THR A 357 16.60 6.68 -17.47
CA THR A 357 18.04 6.45 -17.34
C THR A 357 18.75 7.60 -16.64
N ALA A 358 18.39 8.84 -16.95
CA ALA A 358 18.95 10.04 -16.31
C ALA A 358 18.57 10.10 -14.80
N LEU A 359 17.33 9.76 -14.47
CA LEU A 359 16.88 9.70 -13.06
C LEU A 359 17.63 8.65 -12.24
N LYS A 360 17.93 7.49 -12.81
CA LYS A 360 18.75 6.46 -12.13
C LYS A 360 20.18 6.89 -11.83
N GLN A 361 20.66 7.96 -12.48
CA GLN A 361 21.99 8.53 -12.26
C GLN A 361 21.96 9.71 -11.27
N ASP A 362 20.78 10.24 -10.91
CA ASP A 362 20.66 11.31 -9.91
C ASP A 362 20.97 10.74 -8.52
N PRO A 363 21.96 11.28 -7.78
CA PRO A 363 22.38 10.75 -6.49
C PRO A 363 21.30 10.82 -5.40
N THR A 364 20.29 11.66 -5.57
CA THR A 364 19.15 11.75 -4.64
C THR A 364 18.08 10.70 -4.92
N VAL A 365 18.08 10.06 -6.08
CA VAL A 365 17.11 9.04 -6.47
C VAL A 365 17.57 7.68 -5.96
N ILE A 366 16.86 7.16 -4.96
CA ILE A 366 17.21 5.85 -4.35
C ILE A 366 16.52 4.67 -5.03
N ASP A 367 15.44 4.91 -5.78
CA ASP A 367 14.74 3.85 -6.50
C ASP A 367 13.90 4.42 -7.66
N VAL A 368 13.87 3.67 -8.78
CA VAL A 368 12.96 3.90 -9.89
C VAL A 368 12.31 2.57 -10.26
N LEU A 369 11.05 2.41 -9.87
CA LEU A 369 10.23 1.27 -10.27
C LEU A 369 9.40 1.65 -11.49
N GLN A 370 9.62 0.95 -12.59
CA GLN A 370 8.92 1.12 -13.87
C GLN A 370 7.97 -0.06 -14.07
N TYR A 371 6.70 0.19 -14.35
CA TYR A 371 5.67 -0.85 -14.50
C TYR A 371 5.41 -1.21 -15.95
N TYR A 372 5.60 -0.27 -16.88
CA TYR A 372 5.38 -0.45 -18.31
C TYR A 372 6.67 -0.19 -19.09
N ARG A 373 6.79 -0.78 -20.28
CA ARG A 373 7.91 -0.66 -21.22
C ARG A 373 7.43 -0.15 -22.56
N GLU A 374 8.32 0.27 -23.42
CA GLU A 374 8.03 0.53 -24.82
C GLU A 374 7.42 -0.71 -25.49
N GLY A 375 6.36 -0.53 -26.25
CA GLY A 375 5.54 -1.58 -26.84
C GLY A 375 4.44 -2.15 -25.95
N ASP A 376 4.37 -1.77 -24.64
CA ASP A 376 3.26 -2.17 -23.79
C ASP A 376 2.02 -1.31 -24.08
N CYS A 377 0.84 -1.93 -23.94
CA CYS A 377 -0.45 -1.25 -24.07
C CYS A 377 -1.09 -1.04 -22.71
N VAL A 378 -1.36 0.21 -22.34
CA VAL A 378 -2.10 0.60 -21.13
C VAL A 378 -3.58 0.47 -21.43
N SER A 379 -4.25 -0.49 -20.78
CA SER A 379 -5.67 -0.77 -21.00
C SER A 379 -6.56 0.33 -20.41
N GLN A 380 -7.64 0.67 -21.10
CA GLN A 380 -8.71 1.55 -20.57
C GLN A 380 -9.28 1.05 -19.23
N SER A 381 -9.25 -0.26 -18.98
CA SER A 381 -9.76 -0.86 -17.74
C SER A 381 -8.94 -0.54 -16.48
N VAL A 382 -7.69 -0.08 -16.63
CA VAL A 382 -6.85 0.30 -15.49
C VAL A 382 -6.93 1.79 -15.15
N ILE A 383 -7.61 2.60 -15.97
CA ILE A 383 -7.77 4.04 -15.75
C ILE A 383 -8.53 4.28 -14.45
N GLY A 384 -8.03 5.20 -13.62
CA GLY A 384 -8.54 5.48 -12.28
C GLY A 384 -8.11 4.47 -11.20
N THR A 385 -7.26 3.50 -11.52
CA THR A 385 -6.70 2.53 -10.57
C THR A 385 -5.18 2.67 -10.46
N LEU A 386 -4.57 1.99 -9.46
CA LEU A 386 -3.11 1.95 -9.32
C LEU A 386 -2.40 1.32 -10.54
N GLY A 387 -3.10 0.54 -11.36
CA GLY A 387 -2.59 0.01 -12.62
C GLY A 387 -2.27 1.08 -13.68
N GLN A 388 -2.74 2.31 -13.48
CA GLN A 388 -2.45 3.46 -14.35
C GLN A 388 -1.05 4.05 -14.13
N HIS A 389 -0.37 3.70 -13.06
CA HIS A 389 0.98 4.21 -12.79
C HIS A 389 1.99 3.62 -13.78
N PHE A 390 2.68 4.48 -14.52
CA PHE A 390 3.82 4.12 -15.35
C PHE A 390 5.07 3.85 -14.51
N SER A 391 5.36 4.74 -13.55
CA SER A 391 6.54 4.61 -12.72
C SER A 391 6.31 5.14 -11.30
N ARG A 392 7.26 4.78 -10.43
CA ARG A 392 7.40 5.31 -9.08
C ARG A 392 8.86 5.65 -8.85
N VAL A 393 9.14 6.92 -8.55
CA VAL A 393 10.48 7.44 -8.30
C VAL A 393 10.57 7.84 -6.84
N SER A 394 11.51 7.24 -6.11
CA SER A 394 11.77 7.51 -4.68
C SER A 394 13.03 8.36 -4.55
N ILE A 395 12.90 9.51 -3.91
CA ILE A 395 13.93 10.55 -3.80
C ILE A 395 14.16 10.82 -2.32
N ILE A 396 15.43 10.99 -1.91
CA ILE A 396 15.83 11.28 -0.52
C ILE A 396 16.88 12.38 -0.50
N SER A 397 16.84 13.23 0.53
CA SER A 397 17.86 14.24 0.78
C SER A 397 17.90 14.65 2.25
N GLU A 398 19.06 15.06 2.74
CA GLU A 398 19.21 15.76 4.04
C GLU A 398 18.81 17.22 3.95
N ASP A 399 18.77 17.78 2.73
CA ASP A 399 18.36 19.16 2.45
C ASP A 399 16.98 19.17 1.79
N LYS A 400 16.03 19.89 2.39
CA LYS A 400 14.65 19.99 1.93
C LYS A 400 14.53 20.64 0.56
N ASP A 401 15.32 21.69 0.31
CA ASP A 401 15.26 22.43 -0.95
C ASP A 401 15.87 21.59 -2.08
N GLU A 402 16.94 20.83 -1.79
CA GLU A 402 17.49 19.88 -2.76
C GLU A 402 16.50 18.76 -3.07
N LEU A 403 15.79 18.23 -2.07
CA LEU A 403 14.73 17.26 -2.32
C LEU A 403 13.74 17.78 -3.37
N TYR A 404 13.23 18.99 -3.19
CA TYR A 404 12.22 19.54 -4.10
C TYR A 404 12.80 19.95 -5.47
N ARG A 405 14.07 20.37 -5.54
CA ARG A 405 14.77 20.53 -6.81
C ARG A 405 14.84 19.20 -7.57
N SER A 406 15.16 18.12 -6.88
CA SER A 406 15.23 16.77 -7.48
C SER A 406 13.84 16.26 -7.91
N VAL A 407 12.80 16.51 -7.11
CA VAL A 407 11.41 16.21 -7.50
C VAL A 407 11.02 16.96 -8.77
N ARG A 408 11.33 18.26 -8.87
CA ARG A 408 11.06 19.06 -10.06
C ARG A 408 11.81 18.52 -11.28
N ARG A 409 13.10 18.20 -11.13
CA ARG A 409 13.87 17.51 -12.19
C ARG A 409 13.18 16.21 -12.63
N ALA A 410 12.71 15.39 -11.69
CA ALA A 410 12.03 14.15 -12.02
C ALA A 410 10.71 14.37 -12.78
N ILE A 411 9.90 15.36 -12.35
CA ILE A 411 8.66 15.76 -13.03
C ILE A 411 8.95 16.21 -14.47
N ASP A 412 9.98 17.00 -14.68
CA ASP A 412 10.32 17.61 -15.99
C ASP A 412 11.03 16.62 -16.94
N THR A 413 11.70 15.62 -16.38
CA THR A 413 12.53 14.67 -17.14
C THR A 413 11.74 13.48 -17.67
N ILE A 414 10.73 12.99 -16.93
CA ILE A 414 9.92 11.84 -17.35
C ILE A 414 8.97 12.26 -18.47
N SER A 415 9.00 11.51 -19.57
CA SER A 415 8.06 11.63 -20.68
C SER A 415 7.73 10.25 -21.22
N VAL A 416 6.45 10.00 -21.49
CA VAL A 416 5.92 8.75 -22.05
C VAL A 416 5.07 9.12 -23.25
N ILE A 417 5.48 8.69 -24.43
CA ILE A 417 4.89 9.08 -25.71
C ILE A 417 4.14 7.91 -26.32
N ASP A 418 2.94 8.13 -26.82
CA ASP A 418 2.15 7.14 -27.54
C ASP A 418 2.57 6.99 -29.01
N THR A 419 1.96 6.05 -29.72
CA THR A 419 2.21 5.79 -31.15
C THR A 419 1.75 6.93 -32.08
N GLU A 420 0.97 7.88 -31.59
CA GLU A 420 0.55 9.08 -32.33
C GLU A 420 1.45 10.30 -32.04
N GLY A 421 2.43 10.15 -31.12
CA GLY A 421 3.36 11.20 -30.71
C GLY A 421 2.85 12.11 -29.58
N ASN A 422 1.76 11.75 -28.92
CA ASN A 422 1.21 12.52 -27.81
C ASN A 422 1.86 12.13 -26.48
N GLU A 423 2.00 13.10 -25.55
CA GLU A 423 2.41 12.84 -24.18
C GLU A 423 1.28 12.12 -23.41
N MET A 424 1.60 10.93 -22.90
CA MET A 424 0.65 10.11 -22.13
C MET A 424 0.59 10.49 -20.64
N TYR A 425 1.51 11.33 -20.14
CA TYR A 425 1.51 11.73 -18.73
C TYR A 425 0.23 12.50 -18.43
N LEU A 426 -0.66 11.92 -17.64
CA LEU A 426 -2.00 12.43 -17.37
C LEU A 426 -1.99 13.87 -16.83
N GLN A 427 -1.23 14.07 -15.75
CA GLN A 427 -1.04 15.37 -15.12
C GLN A 427 0.25 15.36 -14.30
N ARG A 428 1.14 16.30 -14.57
CA ARG A 428 2.33 16.51 -13.75
C ARG A 428 1.91 17.06 -12.40
N PHE A 429 2.46 16.49 -11.31
CA PHE A 429 2.13 16.96 -9.98
C PHE A 429 2.54 18.41 -9.78
N ASP A 430 1.60 19.25 -9.39
CA ASP A 430 1.84 20.66 -9.09
C ASP A 430 2.39 20.80 -7.66
N LEU A 431 3.67 21.16 -7.54
CA LEU A 431 4.35 21.39 -6.27
C LEU A 431 3.77 22.60 -5.50
N GLY A 432 3.11 23.56 -6.18
CA GLY A 432 2.39 24.66 -5.53
C GLY A 432 1.30 24.19 -4.57
N ARG A 433 0.72 23.00 -4.78
CA ARG A 433 -0.26 22.38 -3.86
C ARG A 433 0.29 22.06 -2.48
N ILE A 434 1.60 21.97 -2.35
CA ILE A 434 2.30 21.66 -1.08
C ILE A 434 3.17 22.84 -0.61
N GLY A 435 3.00 24.02 -1.22
CA GLY A 435 3.70 25.24 -0.85
C GLY A 435 5.17 25.30 -1.28
N VAL A 436 5.53 24.70 -2.42
CA VAL A 436 6.89 24.61 -2.96
C VAL A 436 6.98 25.17 -4.37
#